data_06ab9590284aac1a1a3ba6bfb547e130
#
_entry.id   06ab9590284aac1a1a3ba6bfb547e130
#
_cell.length_a   1.000
_cell.length_b   1.000
_cell.length_c   1.000
_cell.angle_alpha   90.00
_cell.angle_beta   90.00
_cell.angle_gamma   90.00
#
_symmetry.space_group_name_H-M   'P 1'
#
loop_
_entity.id
_entity.type
_entity.pdbx_description
1 polymer ?
#
loop_
_entity_poly.entity_id
_entity_poly.type
_entity_poly.pdbx_seq_one_letter_code
_entity_poly.pdbx_strand_id
1 'polypeptide(L)'
;MQFIRTDRFKRDFRDLPERIKRRAEQALRFLSANLRHPSLRAKKMEGQRDPEGRDIWEARVSRSHRFTFAIDGETYILYRIGPHDIERHPV
;
A
#
# COMPACT_ATOMS: atom_id res chain seq x y z
N MET A 1 9.69 3.52 -11.30
CA MET A 1 8.80 4.07 -10.27
C MET A 1 9.56 4.19 -8.96
N GLN A 2 9.34 5.27 -8.25
CA GLN A 2 9.95 5.49 -6.94
C GLN A 2 8.91 5.29 -5.85
N PHE A 3 9.39 4.95 -4.66
CA PHE A 3 8.53 4.83 -3.48
C PHE A 3 8.91 5.88 -2.45
N ILE A 4 7.90 6.52 -1.88
CA ILE A 4 8.04 7.32 -0.67
C ILE A 4 7.31 6.57 0.42
N ARG A 5 8.02 6.21 1.49
CA ARG A 5 7.44 5.53 2.63
C ARG A 5 7.20 6.56 3.72
N THR A 6 5.92 6.79 4.05
CA THR A 6 5.59 7.69 5.14
C THR A 6 6.06 7.08 6.47
N ASP A 7 6.18 7.91 7.49
CA ASP A 7 6.57 7.43 8.81
C ASP A 7 5.58 6.39 9.33
N ARG A 8 4.30 6.60 9.05
CA ARG A 8 3.25 5.65 9.46
C ARG A 8 3.44 4.30 8.80
N PHE A 9 3.74 4.29 7.51
CA PHE A 9 4.00 3.06 6.78
C PHE A 9 5.21 2.32 7.37
N LYS A 10 6.28 3.05 7.67
CA LYS A 10 7.48 2.44 8.25
C LYS A 10 7.19 1.78 9.59
N ARG A 11 6.40 2.44 10.44
CA ARG A 11 6.01 1.86 11.74
C ARG A 11 5.14 0.63 11.56
N ASP A 12 4.15 0.73 10.68
CA ASP A 12 3.28 -0.41 10.36
C ASP A 12 4.10 -1.61 9.90
N PHE A 13 5.02 -1.37 8.96
CA PHE A 13 5.84 -2.42 8.38
C PHE A 13 6.71 -3.10 9.44
N ARG A 14 7.32 -2.29 10.30
CA ARG A 14 8.20 -2.80 11.34
C ARG A 14 7.48 -3.79 12.25
N ASP A 15 6.20 -3.59 12.49
CA ASP A 15 5.42 -4.40 13.41
C ASP A 15 4.81 -5.66 12.76
N LEU A 16 5.03 -5.86 11.46
CA LEU A 16 4.50 -7.04 10.78
C LEU A 16 5.27 -8.31 11.16
N PRO A 17 4.59 -9.46 11.20
CA PRO A 17 5.29 -10.74 11.29
C PRO A 17 6.27 -10.91 10.14
N GLU A 18 7.36 -11.60 10.38
CA GLU A 18 8.42 -11.74 9.37
C GLU A 18 7.92 -12.32 8.05
N ARG A 19 7.04 -13.31 8.11
CA ARG A 19 6.46 -13.91 6.90
C ARG A 19 5.68 -12.88 6.09
N ILE A 20 4.94 -12.00 6.77
CA ILE A 20 4.15 -10.97 6.12
C ILE A 20 5.06 -9.89 5.53
N LYS A 21 6.16 -9.56 6.23
CA LYS A 21 7.14 -8.62 5.69
C LYS A 21 7.67 -9.08 4.34
N ARG A 22 7.99 -10.37 4.21
CA ARG A 22 8.48 -10.92 2.95
C ARG A 22 7.44 -10.83 1.84
N ARG A 23 6.19 -11.10 2.17
CA ARG A 23 5.10 -10.97 1.20
C ARG A 23 4.87 -9.52 0.81
N ALA A 24 5.02 -8.60 1.77
CA ALA A 24 4.91 -7.17 1.51
C ALA A 24 6.01 -6.71 0.55
N GLU A 25 7.24 -7.15 0.77
CA GLU A 25 8.34 -6.81 -0.12
C GLU A 25 8.10 -7.32 -1.54
N GLN A 26 7.56 -8.53 -1.67
CA GLN A 26 7.20 -9.06 -2.98
C GLN A 26 6.09 -8.23 -3.62
N ALA A 27 5.08 -7.84 -2.85
CA ALA A 27 3.99 -7.03 -3.37
C ALA A 27 4.50 -5.68 -3.88
N LEU A 28 5.44 -5.07 -3.17
CA LEU A 28 6.04 -3.81 -3.61
C LEU A 28 6.85 -3.99 -4.89
N ARG A 29 7.52 -5.13 -5.06
CA ARG A 29 8.21 -5.43 -6.32
C ARG A 29 7.22 -5.56 -7.47
N PHE A 30 6.09 -6.23 -7.25
CA PHE A 30 5.02 -6.31 -8.25
C PHE A 30 4.52 -4.93 -8.62
N LEU A 31 4.28 -4.08 -7.62
CA LEU A 31 3.79 -2.72 -7.86
C LEU A 31 4.79 -1.91 -8.67
N SER A 32 6.07 -2.05 -8.35
CA SER A 32 7.13 -1.36 -9.08
C SER A 32 7.16 -1.74 -10.55
N ALA A 33 6.87 -2.99 -10.86
CA ALA A 33 6.89 -3.50 -12.22
C ALA A 33 5.59 -3.18 -12.97
N ASN A 34 4.44 -3.34 -12.31
CA ASN A 34 3.15 -3.20 -12.98
C ASN A 34 2.02 -3.08 -11.94
N LEU A 35 1.41 -1.91 -11.89
CA LEU A 35 0.24 -1.65 -11.03
C LEU A 35 -0.87 -2.67 -11.27
N ARG A 36 -0.98 -3.19 -12.48
CA ARG A 36 -2.03 -4.14 -12.84
C ARG A 36 -1.65 -5.60 -12.59
N HIS A 37 -0.53 -5.86 -11.91
CA HIS A 37 -0.14 -7.22 -11.58
C HIS A 37 -1.32 -7.91 -10.85
N PRO A 38 -1.75 -9.10 -11.32
CA PRO A 38 -2.99 -9.71 -10.78
C PRO A 38 -2.91 -10.04 -9.29
N SER A 39 -1.72 -10.34 -8.77
CA SER A 39 -1.57 -10.64 -7.34
C SER A 39 -1.85 -9.45 -6.44
N LEU A 40 -1.75 -8.23 -6.95
CA LEU A 40 -1.99 -7.02 -6.16
C LEU A 40 -3.46 -6.73 -5.95
N ARG A 41 -4.30 -7.05 -6.92
CA ARG A 41 -5.72 -6.67 -6.89
C ARG A 41 -5.89 -5.20 -6.52
N ALA A 42 -5.04 -4.34 -7.12
CA ALA A 42 -5.03 -2.93 -6.81
C ALA A 42 -6.32 -2.26 -7.26
N LYS A 43 -6.88 -1.43 -6.40
CA LYS A 43 -8.11 -0.70 -6.71
C LYS A 43 -8.14 0.62 -5.96
N LYS A 44 -8.84 1.60 -6.53
CA LYS A 44 -9.10 2.86 -5.83
C LYS A 44 -10.10 2.62 -4.71
N MET A 45 -9.87 3.29 -3.59
CA MET A 45 -10.81 3.28 -2.47
C MET A 45 -11.78 4.43 -2.68
N GLU A 46 -13.04 4.10 -2.99
CA GLU A 46 -14.06 5.08 -3.30
C GLU A 46 -14.19 6.13 -2.21
N GLY A 47 -14.15 7.40 -2.61
CA GLY A 47 -14.34 8.51 -1.70
C GLY A 47 -13.20 8.80 -0.76
N GLN A 48 -12.11 8.07 -0.85
CA GLN A 48 -10.94 8.28 0.01
C GLN A 48 -9.89 9.09 -0.74
N ARG A 49 -9.36 10.11 -0.07
CA ARG A 49 -8.31 10.96 -0.64
C ARG A 49 -7.28 11.27 0.42
N ASP A 50 -6.04 11.51 -0.04
CA ASP A 50 -4.99 11.94 0.87
C ASP A 50 -5.11 13.44 1.14
N PRO A 51 -4.29 14.02 2.04
CA PRO A 51 -4.36 15.45 2.35
C PRO A 51 -4.14 16.36 1.14
N GLU A 52 -3.48 15.85 0.10
CA GLU A 52 -3.24 16.62 -1.12
C GLU A 52 -4.32 16.40 -2.17
N GLY A 53 -5.35 15.65 -1.85
CA GLY A 53 -6.48 15.41 -2.76
C GLY A 53 -6.28 14.28 -3.74
N ARG A 54 -5.23 13.47 -3.59
CA ARG A 54 -5.00 12.32 -4.47
C ARG A 54 -5.88 11.16 -4.07
N ASP A 55 -6.30 10.37 -5.05
CA ASP A 55 -7.03 9.14 -4.77
C ASP A 55 -6.16 8.18 -3.97
N ILE A 56 -6.78 7.52 -3.00
CA ILE A 56 -6.13 6.45 -2.25
C ILE A 56 -6.43 5.14 -2.94
N TRP A 57 -5.39 4.33 -3.10
CA TRP A 57 -5.49 2.97 -3.63
C TRP A 57 -5.19 1.97 -2.53
N GLU A 58 -5.72 0.78 -2.67
CA GLU A 58 -5.27 -0.33 -1.82
C GLU A 58 -4.80 -1.48 -2.70
N ALA A 59 -3.89 -2.28 -2.16
CA ALA A 59 -3.40 -3.47 -2.83
C ALA A 59 -3.20 -4.59 -1.81
N ARG A 60 -3.21 -5.82 -2.32
CA ARG A 60 -3.16 -7.02 -1.50
C ARG A 60 -1.71 -7.39 -1.20
N VAL A 61 -1.42 -7.67 0.06
CA VAL A 61 -0.17 -8.28 0.50
C VAL A 61 -0.36 -9.79 0.65
N SER A 62 -1.42 -10.17 1.35
CA SER A 62 -1.79 -11.54 1.62
C SER A 62 -3.30 -11.58 1.81
N ARG A 63 -3.81 -12.76 2.17
CA ARG A 63 -5.21 -12.93 2.46
C ARG A 63 -5.72 -11.96 3.51
N SER A 64 -4.89 -11.67 4.53
CA SER A 64 -5.29 -10.88 5.68
C SER A 64 -4.73 -9.47 5.70
N HIS A 65 -3.80 -9.14 4.82
CA HIS A 65 -3.08 -7.87 4.87
C HIS A 65 -3.18 -7.11 3.57
N ARG A 66 -3.23 -5.77 3.71
CA ARG A 66 -3.33 -4.82 2.59
C ARG A 66 -2.34 -3.70 2.81
N PHE A 67 -2.05 -2.94 1.77
CA PHE A 67 -1.38 -1.66 1.93
C PHE A 67 -2.11 -0.60 1.11
N THR A 68 -1.96 0.65 1.54
CA THR A 68 -2.60 1.79 0.89
C THR A 68 -1.54 2.72 0.35
N PHE A 69 -1.86 3.37 -0.76
CA PHE A 69 -0.90 4.25 -1.42
C PHE A 69 -1.63 5.26 -2.29
N ALA A 70 -0.91 6.31 -2.65
CA ALA A 70 -1.35 7.25 -3.68
C ALA A 70 -0.32 7.28 -4.78
N ILE A 71 -0.71 7.79 -5.94
CA ILE A 71 0.16 7.92 -7.10
C ILE A 71 0.38 9.39 -7.37
N ASP A 72 1.65 9.78 -7.42
CA ASP A 72 2.04 11.15 -7.75
C ASP A 72 3.08 11.08 -8.87
N GLY A 73 2.61 11.23 -10.12
CA GLY A 73 3.48 11.07 -11.27
C GLY A 73 4.08 9.68 -11.33
N GLU A 74 5.39 9.58 -11.24
CA GLU A 74 6.10 8.30 -11.26
C GLU A 74 6.46 7.82 -9.84
N THR A 75 5.77 8.34 -8.83
CA THR A 75 6.06 8.02 -7.43
C THR A 75 4.83 7.40 -6.79
N TYR A 76 5.05 6.33 -6.04
CA TYR A 76 4.04 5.75 -5.15
C TYR A 76 4.30 6.24 -3.74
N ILE A 77 3.30 6.83 -3.12
CA ILE A 77 3.37 7.29 -1.74
C ILE A 77 2.70 6.22 -0.89
N LEU A 78 3.47 5.53 -0.06
CA LEU A 78 2.96 4.41 0.74
C LEU A 78 2.49 4.93 2.09
N TYR A 79 1.20 4.77 2.39
CA TYR A 79 0.59 5.33 3.58
C TYR A 79 0.45 4.35 4.73
N ARG A 80 -0.12 3.19 4.48
CA ARG A 80 -0.38 2.21 5.53
C ARG A 80 -0.12 0.79 5.02
N ILE A 81 0.20 -0.11 5.95
CA ILE A 81 0.23 -1.54 5.68
C ILE A 81 -0.19 -2.27 6.95
N GLY A 82 -1.10 -3.22 6.82
CA GLY A 82 -1.61 -3.95 7.96
C GLY A 82 -2.82 -4.78 7.61
N PRO A 83 -3.52 -5.29 8.64
CA PRO A 83 -4.77 -6.02 8.43
C PRO A 83 -5.84 -5.13 7.82
N HIS A 84 -6.96 -5.72 7.46
CA HIS A 84 -8.07 -5.03 6.78
C HIS A 84 -8.55 -3.76 7.48
N ASP A 85 -8.37 -3.65 8.79
CA ASP A 85 -8.84 -2.48 9.53
C ASP A 85 -8.12 -1.19 9.12
N ILE A 86 -6.98 -1.26 8.46
CA ILE A 86 -6.34 -0.04 7.92
C ILE A 86 -7.23 0.68 6.91
N GLU A 87 -8.21 -0.02 6.34
CA GLU A 87 -9.13 0.59 5.39
C GLU A 87 -9.96 1.71 6.01
N ARG A 88 -10.11 1.72 7.32
CA ARG A 88 -10.83 2.78 8.03
C ARG A 88 -10.00 4.06 8.15
N HIS A 89 -8.68 3.91 8.15
CA HIS A 89 -7.75 5.02 8.27
C HIS A 89 -6.60 4.80 7.30
N PRO A 90 -6.86 4.99 5.99
CA PRO A 90 -5.91 4.58 4.96
C PRO A 90 -4.70 5.51 4.79
N VAL A 91 -4.64 6.59 5.55
CA VAL A 91 -3.47 7.49 5.52
C VAL A 91 -2.90 7.74 6.88
#